data_e70523b97246ee3a0fc5eba64eb6359c
#
_entry.id   e70523b97246ee3a0fc5eba64eb6359c
#
_cell.length_a   1.000
_cell.length_b   1.000
_cell.length_c   1.000
_cell.angle_alpha   90.00
_cell.angle_beta   90.00
_cell.angle_gamma   90.00
#
_symmetry.space_group_name_H-M   'P 1'
#
loop_
_entity.id
_entity.type
_entity.pdbx_description
1 polymer ?
#
loop_
_entity_poly.entity_id
_entity_poly.type
_entity_poly.pdbx_seq_one_letter_code
_entity_poly.pdbx_strand_id
1 'polypeptide(L)'
;MTQYASDPRVNTGPECQTMADVRYEIDRLDRLLVQLIKERQDYMDAAARIKPDRNVVRDEARIEDVVQKVLNSAQKEGLSAKIAEPVWRTMVEQCIAYEFARWDDLRNA
;
A
#
# COMPACT_ATOMS: atom_id res chain seq x y z
N MET A 1 18.82 3.49 -3.84
CA MET A 1 17.51 4.14 -3.62
C MET A 1 16.63 3.92 -4.83
N THR A 2 15.41 3.46 -4.59
CA THR A 2 14.45 3.23 -5.66
C THR A 2 13.90 4.56 -6.16
N GLN A 3 13.91 4.76 -7.46
CA GLN A 3 13.25 5.89 -8.09
C GLN A 3 11.98 5.40 -8.76
N TYR A 4 10.90 6.13 -8.55
CA TYR A 4 9.62 5.80 -9.13
C TYR A 4 9.44 6.56 -10.43
N ALA A 5 9.24 5.82 -11.53
CA ALA A 5 8.85 6.42 -12.78
C ALA A 5 7.43 6.95 -12.65
N SER A 6 7.22 8.18 -13.04
CA SER A 6 5.89 8.77 -13.07
C SER A 6 5.73 9.59 -14.34
N ASP A 7 4.55 9.49 -14.94
CA ASP A 7 4.17 10.38 -16.00
C ASP A 7 3.95 11.78 -15.44
N PRO A 8 4.19 12.83 -16.21
CA PRO A 8 4.00 14.18 -15.71
C PRO A 8 2.52 14.46 -15.43
N ARG A 9 2.27 15.14 -14.32
CA ARG A 9 0.94 15.67 -14.04
C ARG A 9 0.67 16.83 -14.99
N VAL A 10 -0.47 16.79 -15.66
CA VAL A 10 -0.92 17.84 -16.57
C VAL A 10 -1.88 18.80 -15.87
N ASN A 11 -2.79 18.27 -15.08
CA ASN A 11 -3.79 19.05 -14.36
C ASN A 11 -3.86 18.65 -12.90
N THR A 12 -4.05 19.62 -12.01
CA THR A 12 -4.53 19.33 -10.65
C THR A 12 -6.02 18.98 -10.71
N GLY A 13 -6.57 18.43 -9.61
CA GLY A 13 -8.01 18.15 -9.56
C GLY A 13 -8.86 19.36 -9.94
N PRO A 14 -8.64 20.54 -9.29
CA PRO A 14 -9.41 21.75 -9.63
C PRO A 14 -9.23 22.24 -11.07
N GLU A 15 -8.13 21.91 -11.74
CA GLU A 15 -7.87 22.32 -13.12
C GLU A 15 -8.53 21.44 -14.16
N CYS A 16 -8.95 20.21 -13.78
CA CYS A 16 -9.59 19.29 -14.73
C CYS A 16 -10.89 19.87 -15.24
N GLN A 17 -11.11 19.83 -16.57
CA GLN A 17 -12.29 20.34 -17.24
C GLN A 17 -13.17 19.24 -17.81
N THR A 18 -12.61 18.05 -18.04
CA THR A 18 -13.30 16.95 -18.67
C THR A 18 -13.01 15.66 -17.92
N MET A 19 -13.86 14.65 -18.13
CA MET A 19 -13.58 13.32 -17.56
C MET A 19 -12.34 12.69 -18.16
N ALA A 20 -11.97 13.04 -19.39
CA ALA A 20 -10.69 12.59 -19.97
C ALA A 20 -9.51 13.10 -19.16
N ASP A 21 -9.55 14.37 -18.72
CA ASP A 21 -8.53 14.95 -17.85
C ASP A 21 -8.42 14.19 -16.54
N VAL A 22 -9.56 13.91 -15.92
CA VAL A 22 -9.62 13.17 -14.64
C VAL A 22 -9.05 11.77 -14.80
N ARG A 23 -9.45 11.04 -15.81
CA ARG A 23 -9.01 9.65 -16.04
C ARG A 23 -7.51 9.57 -16.33
N TYR A 24 -6.97 10.52 -17.09
CA TYR A 24 -5.52 10.59 -17.30
C TYR A 24 -4.76 10.68 -15.97
N GLU A 25 -5.19 11.59 -15.10
CA GLU A 25 -4.50 11.78 -13.82
C GLU A 25 -4.67 10.59 -12.89
N ILE A 26 -5.86 9.98 -12.86
CA ILE A 26 -6.11 8.79 -12.06
C ILE A 26 -5.21 7.64 -12.54
N ASP A 27 -5.16 7.39 -13.86
CA ASP A 27 -4.31 6.32 -14.41
C ASP A 27 -2.85 6.55 -14.10
N ARG A 28 -2.41 7.80 -14.17
CA ARG A 28 -1.04 8.20 -13.81
C ARG A 28 -0.75 7.87 -12.34
N LEU A 29 -1.66 8.25 -11.44
CA LEU A 29 -1.50 7.99 -10.01
C LEU A 29 -1.54 6.50 -9.70
N ASP A 30 -2.39 5.73 -10.36
CA ASP A 30 -2.47 4.29 -10.15
C ASP A 30 -1.17 3.59 -10.53
N ARG A 31 -0.53 4.01 -11.62
CA ARG A 31 0.79 3.48 -11.99
C ARG A 31 1.83 3.75 -10.91
N LEU A 32 1.80 4.94 -10.32
CA LEU A 32 2.70 5.29 -9.22
C LEU A 32 2.39 4.47 -7.96
N LEU A 33 1.11 4.34 -7.63
CA LEU A 33 0.67 3.55 -6.48
C LEU A 33 1.10 2.09 -6.60
N VAL A 34 1.01 1.50 -7.80
CA VAL A 34 1.49 0.12 -8.03
C VAL A 34 2.97 0.01 -7.71
N GLN A 35 3.79 0.97 -8.12
CA GLN A 35 5.22 0.97 -7.81
C GLN A 35 5.46 1.05 -6.30
N LEU A 36 4.70 1.88 -5.58
CA LEU A 36 4.83 2.01 -4.13
C LEU A 36 4.39 0.75 -3.40
N ILE A 37 3.30 0.14 -3.85
CA ILE A 37 2.81 -1.11 -3.27
C ILE A 37 3.79 -2.25 -3.55
N LYS A 38 4.44 -2.28 -4.72
CA LYS A 38 5.49 -3.26 -5.02
C LYS A 38 6.67 -3.13 -4.05
N GLU A 39 7.10 -1.92 -3.74
CA GLU A 39 8.15 -1.73 -2.73
C GLU A 39 7.68 -2.26 -1.37
N ARG A 40 6.42 -2.01 -1.00
CA ARG A 40 5.84 -2.53 0.24
C ARG A 40 5.84 -4.06 0.25
N GLN A 41 5.57 -4.70 -0.89
CA GLN A 41 5.66 -6.16 -1.03
C GLN A 41 7.06 -6.67 -0.75
N ASP A 42 8.09 -5.96 -1.20
CA ASP A 42 9.48 -6.34 -0.93
C ASP A 42 9.76 -6.41 0.58
N TYR A 43 9.13 -5.51 1.35
CA TYR A 43 9.24 -5.55 2.81
C TYR A 43 8.44 -6.70 3.44
N MET A 44 7.37 -7.16 2.79
CA MET A 44 6.68 -8.37 3.21
C MET A 44 7.55 -9.61 2.98
N ASP A 45 8.28 -9.66 1.87
CA ASP A 45 9.27 -10.73 1.62
C ASP A 45 10.36 -10.74 2.69
N ALA A 46 10.87 -9.56 3.04
CA ALA A 46 11.87 -9.44 4.09
C ALA A 46 11.32 -9.89 5.45
N ALA A 47 10.10 -9.49 5.79
CA ALA A 47 9.46 -9.90 7.04
C ALA A 47 9.28 -11.42 7.09
N ALA A 48 8.84 -12.04 5.99
CA ALA A 48 8.69 -13.50 5.92
C ALA A 48 10.01 -14.21 6.14
N ARG A 49 11.11 -13.65 5.63
CA ARG A 49 12.45 -14.21 5.81
C ARG A 49 12.96 -14.06 7.25
N ILE A 50 12.66 -12.92 7.87
CA ILE A 50 13.21 -12.55 9.19
C ILE A 50 12.45 -13.20 10.33
N LYS A 51 11.12 -13.27 10.24
CA LYS A 51 10.28 -13.81 11.32
C LYS A 51 10.58 -15.30 11.52
N PRO A 52 10.97 -15.70 12.74
CA PRO A 52 11.36 -17.09 12.98
C PRO A 52 10.19 -18.04 13.13
N ASP A 53 8.99 -17.54 13.41
CA ASP A 53 7.81 -18.33 13.72
C ASP A 53 6.64 -17.88 12.85
N ARG A 54 5.96 -18.84 12.24
CA ARG A 54 4.77 -18.59 11.43
C ARG A 54 3.69 -17.86 12.20
N ASN A 55 3.58 -18.14 13.49
CA ASN A 55 2.53 -17.56 14.35
C ASN A 55 2.69 -16.06 14.55
N VAL A 56 3.85 -15.47 14.29
CA VAL A 56 4.06 -14.03 14.45
C VAL A 56 3.90 -13.26 13.14
N VAL A 57 3.54 -13.94 12.05
CA VAL A 57 3.25 -13.27 10.78
C VAL A 57 2.05 -12.33 10.96
N ARG A 58 0.99 -12.79 11.63
CA ARG A 58 -0.15 -11.95 11.97
C ARG A 58 0.05 -11.36 13.37
N ASP A 59 -0.01 -10.04 13.47
CA ASP A 59 0.14 -9.31 14.72
C ASP A 59 -0.98 -8.26 14.79
N GLU A 60 -2.00 -8.54 15.59
CA GLU A 60 -3.18 -7.68 15.70
C GLU A 60 -2.83 -6.28 16.17
N ALA A 61 -1.93 -6.16 17.16
CA ALA A 61 -1.52 -4.86 17.67
C ALA A 61 -0.83 -4.03 16.58
N ARG A 62 -0.01 -4.68 15.77
CA ARG A 62 0.67 -4.01 14.64
C ARG A 62 -0.32 -3.58 13.57
N ILE A 63 -1.35 -4.38 13.30
CA ILE A 63 -2.39 -4.02 12.33
C ILE A 63 -3.06 -2.71 12.75
N GLU A 64 -3.50 -2.62 14.01
CA GLU A 64 -4.16 -1.41 14.51
C GLU A 64 -3.20 -0.21 14.55
N ASP A 65 -1.93 -0.43 14.87
CA ASP A 65 -0.90 0.60 14.81
C ASP A 65 -0.74 1.18 13.41
N VAL A 66 -0.67 0.31 12.39
CA VAL A 66 -0.58 0.74 10.99
C VAL A 66 -1.80 1.55 10.58
N VAL A 67 -2.99 1.06 10.90
CA VAL A 67 -4.24 1.75 10.55
C VAL A 67 -4.30 3.12 11.22
N GLN A 68 -3.93 3.21 12.49
CA GLN A 68 -3.94 4.49 13.21
C GLN A 68 -2.95 5.49 12.60
N LYS A 69 -1.75 5.02 12.24
CA LYS A 69 -0.74 5.87 11.58
C LYS A 69 -1.23 6.38 10.23
N VAL A 70 -1.89 5.51 9.47
CA VAL A 70 -2.45 5.89 8.16
C VAL A 70 -3.57 6.91 8.33
N LEU A 71 -4.45 6.72 9.31
CA LEU A 71 -5.53 7.68 9.57
C LEU A 71 -4.97 9.04 10.00
N ASN A 72 -3.92 9.06 10.80
CA ASN A 72 -3.25 10.31 11.17
C ASN A 72 -2.64 11.01 9.95
N SER A 73 -1.99 10.25 9.07
CA SER A 73 -1.44 10.79 7.82
C SER A 73 -2.54 11.29 6.89
N ALA A 74 -3.64 10.54 6.78
CA ALA A 74 -4.79 10.91 5.96
C ALA A 74 -5.36 12.25 6.42
N GLN A 75 -5.48 12.45 7.73
CA GLN A 75 -5.98 13.71 8.28
C GLN A 75 -5.08 14.87 7.88
N LYS A 76 -3.76 14.71 8.00
CA LYS A 76 -2.79 15.75 7.63
C LYS A 76 -2.86 16.11 6.14
N GLU A 77 -3.06 15.10 5.30
CA GLU A 77 -3.08 15.28 3.84
C GLU A 77 -4.45 15.65 3.30
N GLY A 78 -5.49 15.64 4.14
CA GLY A 78 -6.86 15.90 3.70
C GLY A 78 -7.48 14.73 2.94
N LEU A 79 -6.95 13.51 3.11
CA LEU A 79 -7.54 12.32 2.52
C LEU A 79 -8.68 11.82 3.41
N SER A 80 -9.83 11.54 2.80
CA SER A 80 -11.00 11.04 3.53
C SER A 80 -10.70 9.71 4.24
N ALA A 81 -11.02 9.62 5.52
CA ALA A 81 -10.93 8.37 6.27
C ALA A 81 -11.83 7.28 5.69
N LYS A 82 -12.93 7.67 5.02
CA LYS A 82 -13.84 6.73 4.35
C LYS A 82 -13.17 6.01 3.17
N ILE A 83 -12.10 6.61 2.61
CA ILE A 83 -11.26 5.97 1.60
C ILE A 83 -10.10 5.25 2.28
N ALA A 84 -9.37 5.96 3.14
CA ALA A 84 -8.11 5.45 3.69
C ALA A 84 -8.27 4.20 4.53
N GLU A 85 -9.25 4.15 5.42
CA GLU A 85 -9.38 3.04 6.35
C GLU A 85 -9.70 1.71 5.66
N PRO A 86 -10.77 1.61 4.84
CA PRO A 86 -11.08 0.33 4.20
C PRO A 86 -10.01 -0.10 3.19
N VAL A 87 -9.38 0.85 2.49
CA VAL A 87 -8.30 0.53 1.56
C VAL A 87 -7.12 -0.08 2.30
N TRP A 88 -6.67 0.57 3.39
CA TRP A 88 -5.52 0.07 4.14
C TRP A 88 -5.81 -1.24 4.87
N ARG A 89 -7.00 -1.39 5.46
CA ARG A 89 -7.36 -2.67 6.11
C ARG A 89 -7.37 -3.81 5.11
N THR A 90 -7.90 -3.60 3.91
CA THR A 90 -7.88 -4.61 2.86
C THR A 90 -6.46 -4.92 2.41
N MET A 91 -5.64 -3.89 2.19
CA MET A 91 -4.26 -4.07 1.79
C MET A 91 -3.46 -4.84 2.84
N VAL A 92 -3.64 -4.49 4.11
CA VAL A 92 -2.96 -5.17 5.22
C VAL A 92 -3.35 -6.66 5.24
N GLU A 93 -4.63 -6.99 5.09
CA GLU A 93 -5.07 -8.39 5.06
C GLU A 93 -4.47 -9.15 3.87
N GLN A 94 -4.44 -8.54 2.69
CA GLN A 94 -3.84 -9.17 1.52
C GLN A 94 -2.34 -9.37 1.70
N CYS A 95 -1.66 -8.41 2.32
CA CYS A 95 -0.24 -8.51 2.60
C CYS A 95 0.06 -9.60 3.63
N ILE A 96 -0.80 -9.77 4.63
CA ILE A 96 -0.65 -10.86 5.62
C ILE A 96 -0.81 -12.22 4.93
N ALA A 97 -1.81 -12.38 4.08
CA ALA A 97 -2.01 -13.61 3.32
C ALA A 97 -0.80 -13.92 2.43
N TYR A 98 -0.28 -12.92 1.75
CA TYR A 98 0.93 -13.03 0.94
C TYR A 98 2.13 -13.45 1.79
N GLU A 99 2.32 -12.81 2.95
CA GLU A 99 3.44 -13.09 3.84
C GLU A 99 3.39 -14.52 4.39
N PHE A 100 2.21 -15.02 4.76
CA PHE A 100 2.05 -16.42 5.19
C PHE A 100 2.50 -17.39 4.09
N ALA A 101 2.02 -17.18 2.87
CA ALA A 101 2.40 -18.03 1.73
C ALA A 101 3.91 -17.96 1.49
N ARG A 102 4.48 -16.79 1.55
CA ARG A 102 5.91 -16.57 1.34
C ARG A 102 6.74 -17.20 2.45
N TRP A 103 6.30 -17.07 3.70
CA TRP A 103 6.95 -17.71 4.84
C TRP A 103 7.02 -19.22 4.66
N ASP A 104 5.90 -19.83 4.25
CA ASP A 104 5.82 -21.27 4.00
C ASP A 104 6.75 -21.67 2.85
N ASP A 105 6.72 -20.96 1.73
CA ASP A 105 7.54 -21.25 0.55
C ASP A 105 9.04 -21.22 0.88
N LEU A 106 9.48 -20.26 1.67
CA LEU A 106 10.90 -20.12 2.04
C LEU A 106 11.40 -21.27 2.89
N ARG A 107 10.53 -21.96 3.61
CA ARG A 107 10.91 -23.04 4.54
C ARG A 107 10.59 -24.43 4.01
N ASN A 108 9.83 -24.51 2.94
CA ASN A 108 9.45 -25.79 2.32
C ASN A 108 10.22 -26.07 1.02
N ALA A 109 11.16 -25.20 0.68
CA ALA A 109 11.97 -25.37 -0.52
C ALA A 109 13.07 -26.41 -0.33
#